data_55dd1685eead1e88c28d213bcb50ad14
#
_entry.id   55dd1685eead1e88c28d213bcb50ad14
#
_cell.length_a   1.000
_cell.length_b   1.000
_cell.length_c   1.000
_cell.angle_alpha   90.00
_cell.angle_beta   90.00
_cell.angle_gamma   90.00
#
_symmetry.space_group_name_H-M   'P 1'
#
loop_
_entity.id
_entity.type
_entity.pdbx_description
1 polymer ?
#
loop_
_entity_poly.entity_id
_entity_poly.type
_entity_poly.pdbx_seq_one_letter_code
_entity_poly.pdbx_strand_id
1 'polypeptide(L)'
;MGNSLSYKRSFRRRKDRNNSTLSVNDCSDSSSLKSHQSCNDNKFATPVKILDGRPYFSEETYLYPVDWEEADRIQLQHFRLKVTIGGNYTAPLPKIIKPGSKILDIACGAGHWSFEIAQEFPQAEIYGVDIMPQFPTEIKPSNCHFMECNIKDGLPFEDNEFDYVFMRYLHLVMKEDQWVPLLNDIRRVLKPGGIVESVELDACR
;
A
#
# COMPACT_ATOMS: atom_id res chain seq x y z
N MET A 1 -20.48 15.61 47.90
CA MET A 1 -21.77 15.32 47.24
C MET A 1 -21.47 15.06 45.77
N GLY A 2 -21.36 13.78 45.43
CA GLY A 2 -21.01 13.36 44.10
C GLY A 2 -22.23 12.90 43.35
N ASN A 3 -22.35 13.26 42.07
CA ASN A 3 -23.33 12.65 41.16
C ASN A 3 -22.60 11.95 40.04
N SER A 4 -22.63 10.63 40.11
CA SER A 4 -22.21 9.71 39.04
C SER A 4 -23.44 9.43 38.18
N LEU A 5 -23.38 9.81 36.90
CA LEU A 5 -24.36 9.47 35.89
C LEU A 5 -23.86 8.24 35.11
N SER A 6 -24.47 7.10 35.38
CA SER A 6 -24.26 5.86 34.62
C SER A 6 -25.19 5.83 33.39
N TYR A 7 -24.61 5.74 32.19
CA TYR A 7 -25.37 5.62 30.94
C TYR A 7 -25.44 4.13 30.54
N LYS A 8 -26.59 3.48 30.74
CA LYS A 8 -26.89 2.15 30.22
C LYS A 8 -27.56 2.28 28.84
N ARG A 9 -26.91 1.87 27.77
CA ARG A 9 -27.53 1.66 26.46
C ARG A 9 -28.00 0.21 26.34
N SER A 10 -29.32 0.02 26.22
CA SER A 10 -29.93 -1.24 25.88
C SER A 10 -29.99 -1.41 24.36
N PHE A 11 -29.41 -2.49 23.84
CA PHE A 11 -29.61 -2.91 22.46
C PHE A 11 -30.85 -3.81 22.36
N ARG A 12 -31.87 -3.32 21.68
CA ARG A 12 -33.02 -4.15 21.22
C ARG A 12 -32.67 -4.77 19.86
N ARG A 13 -32.61 -6.09 19.79
CA ARG A 13 -32.64 -6.85 18.54
C ARG A 13 -34.02 -6.75 17.91
N ARG A 14 -34.09 -6.24 16.68
CA ARG A 14 -35.24 -6.49 15.79
C ARG A 14 -34.86 -7.62 14.82
N LYS A 15 -35.68 -8.67 14.85
CA LYS A 15 -35.80 -9.71 13.83
C LYS A 15 -36.88 -9.22 12.87
N ASP A 16 -36.57 -9.02 11.60
CA ASP A 16 -37.56 -9.04 10.55
C ASP A 16 -37.05 -9.84 9.36
N ARG A 17 -37.82 -10.88 9.05
CA ARG A 17 -37.75 -11.65 7.82
C ARG A 17 -38.44 -10.83 6.73
N ASN A 18 -37.85 -10.70 5.56
CA ASN A 18 -38.62 -10.80 4.32
C ASN A 18 -37.70 -11.15 3.14
N ASN A 19 -38.09 -12.22 2.50
CA ASN A 19 -37.64 -12.75 1.24
C ASN A 19 -38.21 -11.89 0.11
N SER A 20 -37.36 -11.34 -0.76
CA SER A 20 -37.80 -10.93 -2.09
C SER A 20 -36.63 -11.10 -3.07
N THR A 21 -36.81 -12.09 -3.93
CA THR A 21 -36.06 -12.32 -5.17
C THR A 21 -36.15 -11.11 -6.07
N LEU A 22 -35.01 -10.54 -6.46
CA LEU A 22 -34.90 -9.60 -7.57
C LEU A 22 -33.95 -10.17 -8.61
N SER A 23 -34.49 -10.28 -9.81
CA SER A 23 -33.86 -10.76 -11.03
C SER A 23 -32.70 -9.86 -11.45
N VAL A 24 -31.59 -10.49 -11.80
CA VAL A 24 -30.44 -9.88 -12.44
C VAL A 24 -30.78 -9.57 -13.90
N ASN A 25 -30.78 -8.31 -14.29
CA ASN A 25 -30.73 -7.92 -15.68
C ASN A 25 -29.27 -7.65 -16.07
N ASP A 26 -28.86 -8.39 -17.10
CA ASP A 26 -27.63 -8.19 -17.83
C ASP A 26 -27.49 -6.74 -18.34
N CYS A 27 -26.39 -6.09 -17.99
CA CYS A 27 -25.85 -4.97 -18.76
C CYS A 27 -24.45 -5.35 -19.24
N SER A 28 -24.42 -5.84 -20.47
CA SER A 28 -23.22 -6.00 -21.26
C SER A 28 -22.79 -4.62 -21.77
N ASP A 29 -21.72 -4.06 -21.22
CA ASP A 29 -20.92 -3.04 -21.90
C ASP A 29 -19.44 -3.46 -21.84
N SER A 30 -19.04 -4.05 -22.97
CA SER A 30 -17.68 -4.40 -23.30
C SER A 30 -16.97 -3.18 -23.88
N SER A 31 -16.14 -2.51 -23.10
CA SER A 31 -15.09 -1.65 -23.63
C SER A 31 -13.75 -2.11 -23.05
N SER A 32 -13.02 -2.79 -23.89
CA SER A 32 -11.60 -3.13 -23.93
C SER A 32 -10.72 -2.53 -22.84
N LEU A 33 -10.66 -3.18 -21.68
CA LEU A 33 -9.46 -3.22 -20.87
C LEU A 33 -8.56 -4.31 -21.49
N LYS A 34 -7.49 -3.89 -22.16
CA LYS A 34 -6.42 -4.80 -22.57
C LYS A 34 -5.97 -5.51 -21.29
N SER A 35 -6.14 -6.82 -21.29
CA SER A 35 -5.68 -7.71 -20.25
C SER A 35 -4.18 -7.48 -20.04
N HIS A 36 -3.83 -6.79 -18.95
CA HIS A 36 -2.48 -6.85 -18.41
C HIS A 36 -2.22 -8.32 -18.10
N GLN A 37 -1.18 -8.83 -18.68
CA GLN A 37 -0.71 -10.19 -18.53
C GLN A 37 -0.60 -10.50 -17.04
N SER A 38 -1.40 -11.47 -16.55
CA SER A 38 -1.41 -11.89 -15.16
C SER A 38 0.02 -12.14 -14.69
N CYS A 39 0.46 -11.41 -13.68
CA CYS A 39 1.50 -11.88 -12.80
C CYS A 39 1.06 -13.28 -12.37
N ASN A 40 1.85 -14.28 -12.69
CA ASN A 40 1.56 -15.71 -12.49
C ASN A 40 0.91 -15.95 -11.12
N ASP A 41 -0.39 -16.24 -11.09
CA ASP A 41 -1.23 -16.41 -9.90
C ASP A 41 -0.79 -17.54 -8.94
N ASN A 42 0.30 -18.23 -9.23
CA ASN A 42 0.80 -19.37 -8.47
C ASN A 42 2.16 -19.16 -7.79
N LYS A 43 2.77 -17.97 -7.83
CA LYS A 43 4.10 -17.74 -7.24
C LYS A 43 4.09 -17.24 -5.80
N PHE A 44 2.98 -16.75 -5.28
CA PHE A 44 2.93 -16.03 -3.99
C PHE A 44 2.23 -16.76 -2.85
N ALA A 45 1.88 -18.04 -2.98
CA ALA A 45 1.72 -18.90 -1.81
C ALA A 45 3.12 -19.16 -1.22
N THR A 46 3.79 -18.10 -0.77
CA THR A 46 5.12 -18.22 -0.17
C THR A 46 4.97 -19.05 1.09
N PRO A 47 5.66 -20.20 1.22
CA PRO A 47 5.54 -21.02 2.40
C PRO A 47 5.95 -20.18 3.61
N VAL A 48 5.12 -20.20 4.64
CA VAL A 48 5.33 -19.48 5.88
C VAL A 48 5.99 -20.42 6.89
N LYS A 49 7.11 -20.00 7.51
CA LYS A 49 7.71 -20.68 8.65
C LYS A 49 7.21 -20.06 9.95
N ILE A 50 6.99 -20.86 10.98
CA ILE A 50 6.61 -20.39 12.31
C ILE A 50 7.86 -20.34 13.18
N LEU A 51 8.18 -19.17 13.72
CA LEU A 51 9.25 -18.96 14.72
C LEU A 51 8.63 -18.28 15.94
N ASP A 52 8.82 -18.88 17.11
CA ASP A 52 8.28 -18.36 18.39
C ASP A 52 6.77 -18.06 18.34
N GLY A 53 6.03 -18.89 17.59
CA GLY A 53 4.57 -18.76 17.42
C GLY A 53 4.13 -17.69 16.39
N ARG A 54 5.07 -17.01 15.74
CA ARG A 54 4.78 -15.98 14.73
C ARG A 54 5.13 -16.46 13.31
N PRO A 55 4.33 -16.10 12.30
CA PRO A 55 4.60 -16.45 10.91
C PRO A 55 5.67 -15.53 10.30
N TYR A 56 6.55 -16.12 9.50
CA TYR A 56 7.59 -15.44 8.71
C TYR A 56 7.61 -16.00 7.29
N PHE A 57 8.08 -15.25 6.32
CA PHE A 57 8.39 -15.83 5.01
C PHE A 57 9.46 -16.91 5.16
N SER A 58 9.31 -18.00 4.41
CA SER A 58 10.30 -19.12 4.41
C SER A 58 11.60 -18.72 3.73
N GLU A 59 11.53 -17.84 2.75
CA GLU A 59 12.68 -17.25 2.11
C GLU A 59 13.17 -16.04 2.89
N GLU A 60 14.48 -15.83 2.92
CA GLU A 60 15.13 -14.69 3.63
C GLU A 60 14.91 -13.35 2.90
N THR A 61 13.71 -13.15 2.36
CA THR A 61 13.34 -11.94 1.62
C THR A 61 12.84 -10.82 2.51
N TYR A 62 12.24 -11.19 3.66
CA TYR A 62 11.71 -10.27 4.65
C TYR A 62 11.97 -10.84 6.04
N LEU A 63 12.64 -10.06 6.89
CA LEU A 63 13.15 -10.55 8.18
C LEU A 63 12.16 -10.39 9.35
N TYR A 64 11.04 -9.72 9.11
CA TYR A 64 10.02 -9.47 10.12
C TYR A 64 8.86 -10.47 10.00
N PRO A 65 8.06 -10.65 11.07
CA PRO A 65 6.84 -11.45 10.99
C PRO A 65 5.87 -10.91 9.95
N VAL A 66 4.94 -11.78 9.53
CA VAL A 66 3.92 -11.46 8.53
C VAL A 66 2.52 -11.55 9.14
N ASP A 67 2.35 -11.00 10.33
CA ASP A 67 1.13 -11.01 11.13
C ASP A 67 0.56 -9.60 11.39
N TRP A 68 -0.57 -9.54 12.09
CA TRP A 68 -1.23 -8.29 12.44
C TRP A 68 -0.46 -7.43 13.43
N GLU A 69 0.34 -8.04 14.32
CA GLU A 69 1.18 -7.28 15.26
C GLU A 69 2.28 -6.51 14.50
N GLU A 70 2.81 -7.09 13.43
CA GLU A 70 3.75 -6.39 12.56
C GLU A 70 3.06 -5.28 11.78
N ALA A 71 1.84 -5.48 11.31
CA ALA A 71 1.06 -4.42 10.67
C ALA A 71 0.83 -3.23 11.62
N ASP A 72 0.49 -3.48 12.88
CA ASP A 72 0.35 -2.45 13.92
C ASP A 72 1.68 -1.74 14.20
N ARG A 73 2.79 -2.47 14.25
CA ARG A 73 4.13 -1.90 14.41
C ARG A 73 4.49 -0.96 13.27
N ILE A 74 4.20 -1.37 12.02
CA ILE A 74 4.45 -0.56 10.81
C ILE A 74 3.56 0.70 10.83
N GLN A 75 2.31 0.58 11.27
CA GLN A 75 1.42 1.73 11.43
C GLN A 75 1.99 2.75 12.44
N LEU A 76 2.44 2.28 13.60
CA LEU A 76 3.07 3.15 14.59
C LEU A 76 4.35 3.80 14.03
N GLN A 77 5.15 3.06 13.30
CA GLN A 77 6.35 3.57 12.64
C GLN A 77 6.02 4.67 11.63
N HIS A 78 4.93 4.51 10.85
CA HIS A 78 4.44 5.54 9.94
C HIS A 78 4.15 6.86 10.66
N PHE A 79 3.38 6.84 11.74
CA PHE A 79 3.05 8.05 12.51
C PHE A 79 4.29 8.69 13.16
N ARG A 80 5.21 7.88 13.69
CA ARG A 80 6.46 8.40 14.26
C ARG A 80 7.30 9.10 13.21
N LEU A 81 7.45 8.51 12.02
CA LEU A 81 8.20 9.11 10.93
C LEU A 81 7.54 10.42 10.47
N LYS A 82 6.22 10.40 10.28
CA LYS A 82 5.45 11.61 9.89
C LYS A 82 5.70 12.78 10.84
N VAL A 83 5.71 12.53 12.16
CA VAL A 83 6.04 13.55 13.16
C VAL A 83 7.50 14.00 13.03
N THR A 84 8.42 13.08 12.80
CA THR A 84 9.86 13.36 12.73
C THR A 84 10.23 14.23 11.53
N ILE A 85 9.66 13.95 10.35
CA ILE A 85 9.94 14.72 9.13
C ILE A 85 8.99 15.91 8.92
N GLY A 86 7.98 16.04 9.76
CA GLY A 86 6.99 17.12 9.69
C GLY A 86 5.93 16.95 8.61
N GLY A 87 5.71 15.72 8.12
CA GLY A 87 4.72 15.43 7.08
C GLY A 87 4.88 14.03 6.48
N ASN A 88 4.22 13.80 5.37
CA ASN A 88 4.28 12.52 4.64
C ASN A 88 5.41 12.47 3.61
N TYR A 89 5.95 13.60 3.21
CA TYR A 89 6.98 13.76 2.17
C TYR A 89 7.78 15.05 2.42
N THR A 90 8.94 15.16 1.78
CA THR A 90 9.79 16.35 1.78
C THR A 90 9.82 17.05 0.43
N ALA A 91 9.49 16.32 -0.65
CA ALA A 91 9.38 16.87 -1.98
C ALA A 91 8.25 17.91 -2.09
N PRO A 92 8.32 18.89 -3.01
CA PRO A 92 7.30 19.92 -3.16
C PRO A 92 6.05 19.42 -3.91
N LEU A 93 5.43 18.31 -3.44
CA LEU A 93 4.31 17.63 -4.09
C LEU A 93 3.15 18.57 -4.49
N PRO A 94 2.72 19.54 -3.66
CA PRO A 94 1.64 20.46 -4.04
C PRO A 94 1.92 21.29 -5.30
N LYS A 95 3.20 21.43 -5.68
CA LYS A 95 3.60 22.15 -6.91
C LYS A 95 3.72 21.21 -8.12
N ILE A 96 3.88 19.93 -7.90
CA ILE A 96 4.16 18.91 -8.91
C ILE A 96 2.88 18.19 -9.31
N ILE A 97 2.08 17.77 -8.32
CA ILE A 97 0.91 16.95 -8.52
C ILE A 97 -0.23 17.78 -9.13
N LYS A 98 -0.70 17.31 -10.27
CA LYS A 98 -1.79 17.90 -11.07
C LYS A 98 -2.93 16.89 -11.19
N PRO A 99 -4.12 17.31 -11.65
CA PRO A 99 -5.19 16.37 -11.99
C PRO A 99 -4.70 15.31 -12.98
N GLY A 100 -4.89 14.03 -12.63
CA GLY A 100 -4.43 12.89 -13.41
C GLY A 100 -2.96 12.50 -13.21
N SER A 101 -2.23 13.14 -12.29
CA SER A 101 -0.89 12.68 -11.88
C SER A 101 -0.97 11.29 -11.24
N LYS A 102 0.05 10.48 -11.47
CA LYS A 102 0.20 9.15 -10.88
C LYS A 102 1.35 9.12 -9.88
N ILE A 103 1.08 8.55 -8.72
CA ILE A 103 2.03 8.41 -7.60
C ILE A 103 2.20 6.92 -7.31
N LEU A 104 3.45 6.47 -7.16
CA LEU A 104 3.78 5.10 -6.81
C LEU A 104 4.38 5.05 -5.39
N ASP A 105 3.83 4.17 -4.54
CA ASP A 105 4.33 3.83 -3.19
C ASP A 105 4.94 2.44 -3.25
N ILE A 106 6.26 2.34 -3.22
CA ILE A 106 7.01 1.09 -3.31
C ILE A 106 7.19 0.50 -1.91
N ALA A 107 6.84 -0.78 -1.74
CA ALA A 107 6.78 -1.49 -0.46
C ALA A 107 5.84 -0.77 0.51
N CYS A 108 4.60 -0.57 0.06
CA CYS A 108 3.59 0.23 0.74
C CYS A 108 3.08 -0.38 2.06
N GLY A 109 3.38 -1.65 2.33
CA GLY A 109 2.89 -2.39 3.50
C GLY A 109 1.37 -2.40 3.56
N ALA A 110 0.79 -2.01 4.69
CA ALA A 110 -0.66 -1.90 4.86
C ALA A 110 -1.29 -0.65 4.19
N GLY A 111 -0.51 0.14 3.43
CA GLY A 111 -1.02 1.27 2.63
C GLY A 111 -1.30 2.56 3.41
N HIS A 112 -0.83 2.70 4.64
CA HIS A 112 -1.12 3.89 5.45
C HIS A 112 -0.67 5.21 4.81
N TRP A 113 0.54 5.23 4.23
CA TRP A 113 1.04 6.40 3.52
C TRP A 113 0.21 6.66 2.25
N SER A 114 -0.06 5.62 1.48
CA SER A 114 -0.88 5.71 0.25
C SER A 114 -2.27 6.29 0.55
N PHE A 115 -2.91 5.92 1.67
CA PHE A 115 -4.23 6.46 2.05
C PHE A 115 -4.19 7.94 2.38
N GLU A 116 -3.18 8.38 3.13
CA GLU A 116 -3.05 9.79 3.48
C GLU A 116 -2.77 10.64 2.25
N ILE A 117 -1.93 10.17 1.33
CA ILE A 117 -1.67 10.84 0.05
C ILE A 117 -2.91 10.87 -0.85
N ALA A 118 -3.68 9.78 -0.90
CA ALA A 118 -4.92 9.73 -1.67
C ALA A 118 -5.97 10.74 -1.17
N GLN A 119 -6.01 10.98 0.14
CA GLN A 119 -6.89 11.99 0.74
C GLN A 119 -6.38 13.42 0.51
N GLU A 120 -5.06 13.62 0.55
CA GLU A 120 -4.44 14.93 0.33
C GLU A 120 -4.50 15.36 -1.15
N PHE A 121 -4.36 14.41 -2.06
CA PHE A 121 -4.39 14.64 -3.52
C PHE A 121 -5.53 13.86 -4.19
N PRO A 122 -6.79 14.21 -3.96
CA PRO A 122 -7.93 13.46 -4.48
C PRO A 122 -8.03 13.46 -6.03
N GLN A 123 -7.28 14.34 -6.69
CA GLN A 123 -7.20 14.44 -8.14
C GLN A 123 -6.08 13.58 -8.76
N ALA A 124 -5.25 12.93 -7.95
CA ALA A 124 -4.17 12.05 -8.39
C ALA A 124 -4.55 10.58 -8.18
N GLU A 125 -3.93 9.69 -8.94
CA GLU A 125 -4.06 8.24 -8.79
C GLU A 125 -2.85 7.69 -8.02
N ILE A 126 -3.10 6.99 -6.93
CA ILE A 126 -2.08 6.45 -6.03
C ILE A 126 -2.01 4.94 -6.22
N TYR A 127 -0.82 4.44 -6.52
CA TYR A 127 -0.53 3.02 -6.70
C TYR A 127 0.40 2.56 -5.59
N GLY A 128 -0.01 1.55 -4.82
CA GLY A 128 0.83 0.91 -3.81
C GLY A 128 1.19 -0.49 -4.23
N VAL A 129 2.47 -0.85 -4.13
CA VAL A 129 2.94 -2.21 -4.39
C VAL A 129 3.67 -2.76 -3.17
N ASP A 130 3.36 -4.01 -2.81
CA ASP A 130 4.05 -4.73 -1.75
C ASP A 130 4.04 -6.24 -2.04
N ILE A 131 5.04 -6.96 -1.54
CA ILE A 131 5.08 -8.41 -1.62
C ILE A 131 4.02 -9.06 -0.72
N MET A 132 3.56 -8.31 0.29
CA MET A 132 2.54 -8.76 1.24
C MET A 132 1.22 -8.02 1.02
N PRO A 133 0.13 -8.73 0.68
CA PRO A 133 -1.18 -8.12 0.47
C PRO A 133 -1.88 -7.79 1.81
N GLN A 134 -1.23 -7.02 2.69
CA GLN A 134 -1.81 -6.53 3.95
C GLN A 134 -2.66 -5.27 3.76
N PHE A 135 -2.64 -4.69 2.58
CA PHE A 135 -3.46 -3.53 2.23
C PHE A 135 -4.94 -3.93 2.01
N PRO A 136 -5.90 -3.06 2.36
CA PRO A 136 -7.31 -3.34 2.14
C PRO A 136 -7.68 -3.27 0.65
N THR A 137 -8.48 -4.24 0.21
CA THR A 137 -8.96 -4.33 -1.18
C THR A 137 -10.34 -3.70 -1.37
N GLU A 138 -11.21 -3.74 -0.35
CA GLU A 138 -12.61 -3.32 -0.46
C GLU A 138 -12.85 -1.90 0.06
N ILE A 139 -12.37 -1.58 1.27
CA ILE A 139 -12.61 -0.28 1.91
C ILE A 139 -11.36 0.58 1.79
N LYS A 140 -11.29 1.39 0.73
CA LYS A 140 -10.17 2.29 0.43
C LYS A 140 -10.65 3.51 -0.37
N PRO A 141 -9.88 4.60 -0.44
CA PRO A 141 -10.15 5.71 -1.36
C PRO A 141 -10.23 5.21 -2.81
N SER A 142 -11.16 5.77 -3.59
CA SER A 142 -11.40 5.35 -4.99
C SER A 142 -10.19 5.57 -5.90
N ASN A 143 -9.36 6.56 -5.58
CA ASN A 143 -8.13 6.90 -6.29
C ASN A 143 -6.89 6.17 -5.74
N CYS A 144 -7.06 5.12 -4.93
CA CYS A 144 -5.97 4.34 -4.39
C CYS A 144 -6.04 2.90 -4.90
N HIS A 145 -4.97 2.40 -5.49
CA HIS A 145 -4.86 1.09 -6.14
C HIS A 145 -3.71 0.30 -5.53
N PHE A 146 -3.97 -0.95 -5.15
CA PHE A 146 -2.94 -1.80 -4.57
C PHE A 146 -2.72 -3.05 -5.42
N MET A 147 -1.47 -3.49 -5.46
CA MET A 147 -1.05 -4.67 -6.20
C MET A 147 0.01 -5.43 -5.41
N GLU A 148 -0.15 -6.76 -5.33
CA GLU A 148 0.88 -7.64 -4.83
C GLU A 148 2.02 -7.72 -5.86
N CYS A 149 3.25 -7.38 -5.44
CA CYS A 149 4.41 -7.35 -6.32
C CYS A 149 5.70 -7.54 -5.52
N ASN A 150 6.55 -8.45 -5.99
CA ASN A 150 7.92 -8.52 -5.53
C ASN A 150 8.78 -7.54 -6.35
N ILE A 151 9.15 -6.42 -5.76
CA ILE A 151 9.94 -5.38 -6.43
C ILE A 151 11.32 -5.82 -6.91
N LYS A 152 11.80 -6.99 -6.47
CA LYS A 152 13.05 -7.60 -6.93
C LYS A 152 12.91 -8.26 -8.30
N ASP A 153 11.68 -8.61 -8.69
CA ASP A 153 11.37 -9.20 -10.00
C ASP A 153 11.02 -8.12 -11.05
N GLY A 154 11.00 -6.84 -10.65
CA GLY A 154 10.68 -5.67 -11.46
C GLY A 154 9.31 -5.07 -11.15
N LEU A 155 9.11 -3.81 -11.56
CA LEU A 155 7.87 -3.07 -11.37
C LEU A 155 6.91 -3.33 -12.56
N PRO A 156 5.67 -3.78 -12.31
CA PRO A 156 4.71 -4.18 -13.35
C PRO A 156 3.98 -2.97 -13.98
N PHE A 157 4.74 -1.94 -14.32
CA PHE A 157 4.22 -0.69 -14.86
C PHE A 157 4.92 -0.32 -16.17
N GLU A 158 4.24 0.53 -16.96
CA GLU A 158 4.76 1.02 -18.24
C GLU A 158 5.89 2.04 -18.04
N ASP A 159 6.67 2.27 -19.09
CA ASP A 159 7.68 3.32 -19.10
C ASP A 159 7.04 4.71 -19.00
N ASN A 160 7.64 5.60 -18.21
CA ASN A 160 7.19 7.00 -18.06
C ASN A 160 5.74 7.11 -17.55
N GLU A 161 5.34 6.30 -16.61
CA GLU A 161 3.98 6.26 -16.10
C GLU A 161 3.75 7.20 -14.91
N PHE A 162 4.73 7.36 -14.00
CA PHE A 162 4.57 8.05 -12.73
C PHE A 162 5.20 9.43 -12.71
N ASP A 163 4.52 10.37 -12.05
CA ASP A 163 5.02 11.72 -11.78
C ASP A 163 5.89 11.76 -10.52
N TYR A 164 5.59 10.86 -9.57
CA TYR A 164 6.29 10.76 -8.30
C TYR A 164 6.34 9.31 -7.83
N VAL A 165 7.51 8.90 -7.33
CA VAL A 165 7.74 7.59 -6.71
C VAL A 165 8.23 7.79 -5.28
N PHE A 166 7.59 7.13 -4.34
CA PHE A 166 7.95 7.12 -2.93
C PHE A 166 8.37 5.74 -2.48
N MET A 167 9.36 5.66 -1.62
CA MET A 167 9.76 4.42 -0.93
C MET A 167 10.37 4.74 0.43
N ARG A 168 10.26 3.79 1.37
CA ARG A 168 10.86 3.94 2.69
C ARG A 168 11.23 2.61 3.33
N TYR A 169 12.29 2.64 4.17
CA TYR A 169 12.76 1.48 4.94
C TYR A 169 13.14 0.27 4.09
N LEU A 170 13.45 0.46 2.81
CA LEU A 170 13.87 -0.63 1.93
C LEU A 170 15.25 -1.21 2.31
N HIS A 171 16.10 -0.44 3.01
CA HIS A 171 17.36 -0.93 3.55
C HIS A 171 17.20 -2.14 4.48
N LEU A 172 16.02 -2.37 5.05
CA LEU A 172 15.72 -3.51 5.92
C LEU A 172 15.46 -4.81 5.15
N VAL A 173 15.19 -4.72 3.84
CA VAL A 173 14.74 -5.85 3.01
C VAL A 173 15.53 -6.00 1.70
N MET A 174 16.33 -5.00 1.34
CA MET A 174 17.13 -4.98 0.11
C MET A 174 18.60 -5.26 0.42
N LYS A 175 19.20 -6.18 -0.35
CA LYS A 175 20.64 -6.39 -0.37
C LYS A 175 21.30 -5.34 -1.27
N GLU A 176 22.60 -5.11 -1.10
CA GLU A 176 23.35 -4.09 -1.83
C GLU A 176 23.24 -4.25 -3.36
N ASP A 177 23.35 -5.48 -3.85
CA ASP A 177 23.27 -5.82 -5.27
C ASP A 177 21.88 -5.63 -5.90
N GLN A 178 20.83 -5.53 -5.08
CA GLN A 178 19.45 -5.36 -5.53
C GLN A 178 19.04 -3.91 -5.76
N TRP A 179 19.81 -2.95 -5.22
CA TRP A 179 19.49 -1.53 -5.34
C TRP A 179 19.61 -0.98 -6.76
N VAL A 180 20.69 -1.35 -7.48
CA VAL A 180 20.90 -0.84 -8.83
C VAL A 180 19.80 -1.31 -9.80
N PRO A 181 19.39 -2.59 -9.83
CA PRO A 181 18.25 -3.02 -10.62
C PRO A 181 16.97 -2.25 -10.28
N LEU A 182 16.63 -2.10 -8.99
CA LEU A 182 15.43 -1.37 -8.57
C LEU A 182 15.47 0.10 -9.01
N LEU A 183 16.58 0.80 -8.81
CA LEU A 183 16.73 2.21 -9.20
C LEU A 183 16.63 2.40 -10.72
N ASN A 184 17.13 1.47 -11.51
CA ASN A 184 16.98 1.49 -12.96
C ASN A 184 15.50 1.29 -13.35
N ASP A 185 14.78 0.43 -12.66
CA ASP A 185 13.37 0.19 -12.93
C ASP A 185 12.50 1.38 -12.47
N ILE A 186 12.80 1.98 -11.32
CA ILE A 186 12.18 3.24 -10.89
C ILE A 186 12.39 4.34 -11.94
N ARG A 187 13.62 4.47 -12.47
CA ARG A 187 13.91 5.43 -13.54
C ARG A 187 13.08 5.16 -14.80
N ARG A 188 12.86 3.90 -15.14
CA ARG A 188 12.05 3.49 -16.30
C ARG A 188 10.60 3.94 -16.15
N VAL A 189 9.99 3.69 -15.00
CA VAL A 189 8.58 3.99 -14.75
C VAL A 189 8.33 5.47 -14.46
N LEU A 190 9.35 6.25 -14.07
CA LEU A 190 9.24 7.69 -13.86
C LEU A 190 9.15 8.44 -15.18
N LYS A 191 8.23 9.40 -15.26
CA LYS A 191 8.17 10.37 -16.35
C LYS A 191 9.42 11.24 -16.40
N PRO A 192 9.81 11.75 -17.56
CA PRO A 192 10.84 12.78 -17.65
C PRO A 192 10.50 13.97 -16.74
N GLY A 193 11.40 14.29 -15.80
CA GLY A 193 11.16 15.32 -14.77
C GLY A 193 10.37 14.86 -13.55
N GLY A 194 9.97 13.59 -13.50
CA GLY A 194 9.41 12.97 -12.31
C GLY A 194 10.41 12.89 -11.16
N ILE A 195 9.92 12.76 -9.94
CA ILE A 195 10.73 12.77 -8.71
C ILE A 195 10.61 11.42 -8.01
N VAL A 196 11.75 10.92 -7.52
CA VAL A 196 11.80 9.82 -6.55
C VAL A 196 12.20 10.37 -5.17
N GLU A 197 11.50 9.94 -4.13
CA GLU A 197 11.85 10.22 -2.73
C GLU A 197 12.02 8.90 -1.98
N SER A 198 13.20 8.73 -1.37
CA SER A 198 13.51 7.59 -0.50
C SER A 198 13.75 8.06 0.92
N VAL A 199 13.10 7.42 1.89
CA VAL A 199 13.27 7.73 3.30
C VAL A 199 13.83 6.51 4.02
N GLU A 200 15.13 6.56 4.32
CA GLU A 200 15.86 5.47 4.94
C GLU A 200 16.39 5.87 6.31
N LEU A 201 16.63 4.89 7.19
CA LEU A 201 17.29 5.14 8.46
C LEU A 201 18.81 5.15 8.26
N ASP A 202 19.47 6.17 8.76
CA ASP A 202 20.93 6.16 8.92
C ASP A 202 21.29 5.41 10.21
N ALA A 203 21.69 4.16 10.07
CA ALA A 203 22.13 3.31 11.19
C ALA A 203 23.57 3.58 11.65
N CYS A 204 24.27 4.54 11.01
CA CYS A 204 25.71 4.79 11.24
C CYS A 204 26.00 5.92 12.23
N ARG A 205 25.02 6.42 12.97
CA ARG A 205 25.22 7.48 13.98
C ARG A 205 24.84 7.03 15.38
#